data_112d268eaa6922cbe41bef810b1bbb75
#
_entry.id   112d268eaa6922cbe41bef810b1bbb75
#
_cell.length_a   1.000
_cell.length_b   1.000
_cell.length_c   1.000
_cell.angle_alpha   90.00
_cell.angle_beta   90.00
_cell.angle_gamma   90.00
#
_symmetry.space_group_name_H-M   'P 1'
#
loop_
_entity.id
_entity.type
_entity.pdbx_description
1 polymer ?
#
loop_
_entity_poly.entity_id
_entity_poly.type
_entity_poly.pdbx_seq_one_letter_code
_entity_poly.pdbx_strand_id
1 'polypeptide(L)' 'MTHEYKLLNGVTPEIISKLVNEHLAEGWELWGDPFSAGLSRYCQAVVRPTP' A
#
# COMPACT_ATOMS: atom_id res chain seq x y z
N MET A 1 7.68 -1.12 20.26
CA MET A 1 7.21 -2.02 19.21
C MET A 1 7.50 -1.39 17.85
N THR A 2 8.08 -2.15 16.94
CA THR A 2 8.45 -1.64 15.63
C THR A 2 7.41 -2.06 14.60
N HIS A 3 7.33 -1.27 13.52
CA HIS A 3 6.46 -1.59 12.39
C HIS A 3 7.30 -1.59 11.12
N GLU A 4 6.90 -2.44 10.20
CA GLU A 4 7.38 -2.34 8.83
C GLU A 4 6.46 -1.38 8.06
N TYR A 5 7.07 -0.58 7.21
CA TYR A 5 6.34 0.38 6.36
C TYR A 5 6.68 0.08 4.90
N LYS A 6 5.66 0.10 4.05
CA LYS A 6 5.86 -0.12 2.63
C LYS A 6 4.96 0.84 1.86
N LEU A 7 5.52 1.50 0.88
CA LEU A 7 4.76 2.37 0.00
C LEU A 7 4.55 1.63 -1.33
N LEU A 8 3.31 1.24 -1.58
CA LEU A 8 2.94 0.55 -2.80
C LEU A 8 2.58 1.57 -3.87
N ASN A 9 2.92 1.28 -5.11
CA ASN A 9 2.49 2.16 -6.20
C ASN A 9 2.12 1.32 -7.42
N GLY A 10 1.21 1.87 -8.21
CA GLY A 10 0.73 1.24 -9.42
C GLY A 10 0.36 2.28 -10.44
N VAL A 11 0.34 1.91 -11.71
CA VAL A 11 0.09 2.85 -12.80
C VAL A 11 -1.40 3.02 -13.09
N THR A 12 -2.25 2.15 -12.58
CA THR A 12 -3.70 2.26 -12.71
C THR A 12 -4.35 1.95 -11.36
N PRO A 13 -5.60 2.43 -11.14
CA PRO A 13 -6.31 2.06 -9.91
C PRO A 13 -6.49 0.55 -9.73
N GLU A 14 -6.67 -0.19 -10.82
CA GLU A 14 -6.82 -1.64 -10.74
C GLU A 14 -5.54 -2.30 -10.25
N ILE A 15 -4.39 -1.86 -10.75
CA ILE A 15 -3.10 -2.42 -10.36
C ILE A 15 -2.82 -2.16 -8.88
N ILE A 16 -3.02 -0.91 -8.44
CA ILE A 16 -2.76 -0.59 -7.04
C ILE A 16 -3.73 -1.32 -6.11
N SER A 17 -4.99 -1.48 -6.53
CA SER A 17 -5.96 -2.20 -5.73
C SER A 17 -5.57 -3.66 -5.57
N LYS A 18 -5.09 -4.29 -6.64
CA LYS A 18 -4.65 -5.67 -6.56
C LYS A 18 -3.45 -5.83 -5.63
N LEU A 19 -2.47 -4.93 -5.75
CA LEU A 19 -1.30 -4.95 -4.88
C LEU A 19 -1.69 -4.80 -3.41
N VAL A 20 -2.58 -3.86 -3.13
CA VAL A 20 -3.03 -3.61 -1.76
C VAL A 20 -3.75 -4.84 -1.22
N ASN A 21 -4.64 -5.44 -2.01
CA ASN A 21 -5.38 -6.61 -1.56
C ASN A 21 -4.45 -7.78 -1.26
N GLU A 22 -3.40 -7.96 -2.07
CA GLU A 22 -2.42 -9.01 -1.80
C GLU A 22 -1.72 -8.78 -0.47
N HIS A 23 -1.38 -7.54 -0.17
CA HIS A 23 -0.71 -7.20 1.08
C HIS A 23 -1.65 -7.34 2.28
N LEU A 24 -2.91 -6.94 2.13
CA LEU A 24 -3.89 -7.13 3.19
C LEU A 24 -4.06 -8.60 3.53
N ALA A 25 -4.02 -9.46 2.53
CA ALA A 25 -4.12 -10.91 2.76
C ALA A 25 -2.90 -11.46 3.50
N GLU A 26 -1.76 -10.75 3.47
CA GLU A 26 -0.55 -11.15 4.16
C GLU A 26 -0.40 -10.52 5.54
N GLY A 27 -1.42 -9.80 6.01
CA GLY A 27 -1.40 -9.22 7.34
C GLY A 27 -0.98 -7.76 7.40
N TRP A 28 -0.79 -7.12 6.25
CA TRP A 28 -0.53 -5.69 6.23
C TRP A 28 -1.82 -4.91 6.44
N GLU A 29 -1.69 -3.69 6.94
CA GLU A 29 -2.82 -2.80 7.19
C GLU A 29 -2.62 -1.49 6.45
N LEU A 30 -3.72 -0.88 6.06
CA LEU A 30 -3.66 0.41 5.38
C LEU A 30 -3.18 1.49 6.34
N TRP A 31 -2.34 2.38 5.81
CA TRP A 31 -1.84 3.52 6.57
C TRP A 31 -2.16 4.79 5.80
N GLY A 32 -3.16 5.53 6.27
CA GLY A 32 -3.59 6.75 5.61
C GLY A 32 -4.39 6.49 4.35
N ASP A 33 -4.64 7.54 3.61
CA ASP A 33 -5.44 7.48 2.38
C ASP A 33 -4.54 7.26 1.18
N PRO A 34 -5.08 6.67 0.10
CA PRO A 34 -4.32 6.57 -1.14
C PRO A 34 -4.10 7.96 -1.74
N PHE A 35 -3.02 8.11 -2.47
CA PHE A 35 -2.71 9.38 -3.12
C PHE A 35 -2.06 9.11 -4.46
N SER A 36 -2.06 10.14 -5.31
CA SER A 36 -1.40 10.03 -6.60
C SER A 36 -0.10 10.81 -6.58
N ALA A 37 0.92 10.22 -7.21
CA ALA A 37 2.25 10.82 -7.34
C ALA A 37 2.52 10.99 -8.83
N GLY A 38 2.21 12.16 -9.37
CA GLY A 38 2.35 12.40 -10.79
C GLY A 38 1.15 11.90 -11.60
N LEU A 39 1.31 11.89 -12.91
CA LEU A 39 0.19 11.66 -13.82
C LEU A 39 -0.23 10.20 -13.95
N SER A 40 0.63 9.26 -13.59
CA SER A 40 0.37 7.85 -13.83
C SER A 40 0.77 6.98 -12.65
N ARG A 41 0.72 7.52 -11.44
CA ARG A 41 1.10 6.74 -10.27
C ARG A 41 0.08 6.92 -9.16
N TYR A 42 -0.37 5.81 -8.66
CA TYR A 42 -1.27 5.76 -7.51
C TYR A 42 -0.52 5.04 -6.40
N CYS A 43 -0.55 5.62 -5.19
CA CYS A 43 0.24 5.12 -4.09
C CYS A 43 -0.65 4.84 -2.89
N GLN A 44 -0.28 3.84 -2.12
CA GLN A 44 -0.93 3.53 -0.86
C GLN A 44 0.12 2.99 0.10
N ALA A 45 0.20 3.57 1.28
CA ALA A 45 1.09 3.09 2.32
C ALA A 45 0.42 1.97 3.09
N VAL A 46 1.21 0.96 3.45
CA VAL A 46 0.75 -0.13 4.30
C VAL A 46 1.80 -0.38 5.37
N VAL A 47 1.35 -0.84 6.53
CA VAL A 47 2.22 -1.15 7.65
C VAL A 47 1.82 -2.49 8.24
N ARG A 48 2.75 -3.13 8.92
CA ARG A 48 2.44 -4.28 9.75
C ARG A 48 3.39 -4.30 10.94
N PRO A 49 2.92 -4.80 12.09
CA PRO A 49 3.81 -4.92 13.23
C PRO A 49 4.86 -5.98 12.97
N THR A 50 6.09 -5.71 13.44
CA THR A 50 7.17 -6.70 13.38
C THR A 50 7.35 -7.33 14.74
N PRO A 51 7.70 -8.62 14.79
CA PRO A 51 7.94 -9.30 16.08
C PRO A 51 9.13 -8.74 16.82
#